data_30db20bae4b8d9016455a8ceb53fce6b
#
_entry.id   30db20bae4b8d9016455a8ceb53fce6b
#
_cell.length_a   1.000
_cell.length_b   1.000
_cell.length_c   1.000
_cell.angle_alpha   90.00
_cell.angle_beta   90.00
_cell.angle_gamma   90.00
#
_symmetry.space_group_name_H-M   'P 1'
#
loop_
_entity.id
_entity.type
_entity.pdbx_description
1 polymer ?
#
loop_
_entity_poly.entity_id
_entity_poly.type
_entity_poly.pdbx_seq_one_letter_code
_entity_poly.pdbx_strand_id
1 'polypeptide(L)'
;MKRPVSENRPVGDIAIVGYGLRLPGAPDPDAFWSVLTEGRCTISTLPPDRFGLDRYGHPDLAAPGKSYTWAAGVLDDVFGFDPGFFGISPREATQMDPQQRLMLQVAWEALETAGIRPSSLAGTETGVFVGASALDYSNAIHFDPAVADAQMMTGNTLSIVSNRLSYVLDLK
;
A
#
# COMPACT_ATOMS: atom_id res chain seq x y z
N MET A 1 14.20 27.60 -37.74
CA MET A 1 14.70 26.24 -37.44
C MET A 1 13.53 25.43 -36.91
N LYS A 2 12.88 24.61 -37.79
CA LYS A 2 11.72 23.77 -37.39
C LYS A 2 12.23 22.55 -36.64
N ARG A 3 11.76 22.33 -35.41
CA ARG A 3 11.99 21.05 -34.70
C ARG A 3 11.39 19.92 -35.53
N PRO A 4 12.10 18.80 -35.72
CA PRO A 4 11.50 17.63 -36.40
C PRO A 4 10.32 17.14 -35.54
N VAL A 5 9.18 16.94 -36.21
CA VAL A 5 8.02 16.26 -35.65
C VAL A 5 8.49 14.85 -35.30
N SER A 6 8.39 14.48 -34.01
CA SER A 6 8.68 13.12 -33.58
C SER A 6 7.81 12.15 -34.37
N GLU A 7 8.44 11.29 -35.17
CA GLU A 7 7.75 10.17 -35.78
C GLU A 7 7.00 9.42 -34.69
N ASN A 8 5.70 9.29 -34.92
CA ASN A 8 4.78 8.54 -34.07
C ASN A 8 5.17 7.06 -34.15
N ARG A 9 6.21 6.64 -33.40
CA ARG A 9 6.51 5.22 -33.25
C ARG A 9 5.27 4.58 -32.64
N PRO A 10 4.71 3.52 -33.24
CA PRO A 10 3.64 2.79 -32.60
C PRO A 10 4.13 2.41 -31.19
N VAL A 11 3.37 2.81 -30.19
CA VAL A 11 3.62 2.35 -28.82
C VAL A 11 3.54 0.84 -28.89
N GLY A 12 4.65 0.16 -28.67
CA GLY A 12 4.69 -1.30 -28.64
C GLY A 12 3.73 -1.84 -27.58
N ASP A 13 3.30 -3.06 -27.73
CA ASP A 13 2.45 -3.73 -26.74
C ASP A 13 3.11 -3.70 -25.37
N ILE A 14 2.30 -3.41 -24.33
CA ILE A 14 2.75 -3.41 -22.94
C ILE A 14 2.44 -4.76 -22.34
N ALA A 15 3.45 -5.45 -21.80
CA ALA A 15 3.29 -6.73 -21.14
C ALA A 15 3.25 -6.55 -19.62
N ILE A 16 2.30 -7.19 -18.95
CA ILE A 16 2.33 -7.39 -17.50
C ILE A 16 3.22 -8.62 -17.27
N VAL A 17 4.37 -8.42 -16.61
CA VAL A 17 5.37 -9.46 -16.42
C VAL A 17 5.36 -10.09 -15.03
N GLY A 18 4.72 -9.44 -14.05
CA GLY A 18 4.55 -9.94 -12.70
C GLY A 18 3.48 -9.15 -11.96
N TYR A 19 2.98 -9.73 -10.89
CA TYR A 19 1.95 -9.13 -10.04
C TYR A 19 2.05 -9.69 -8.61
N GLY A 20 1.66 -8.86 -7.66
CA GLY A 20 1.45 -9.21 -6.26
C GLY A 20 0.19 -8.52 -5.75
N LEU A 21 -0.42 -9.05 -4.72
CA LEU A 21 -1.64 -8.49 -4.16
C LEU A 21 -1.82 -8.82 -2.67
N ARG A 22 -2.59 -7.97 -2.01
CA ARG A 22 -3.18 -8.20 -0.70
C ARG A 22 -4.61 -7.68 -0.75
N LEU A 23 -5.57 -8.58 -0.71
CA LEU A 23 -7.00 -8.23 -0.75
C LEU A 23 -7.73 -8.91 0.41
N PRO A 24 -8.88 -8.38 0.83
CA PRO A 24 -9.71 -9.01 1.86
C PRO A 24 -10.04 -10.46 1.49
N GLY A 25 -9.72 -11.42 2.38
CA GLY A 25 -9.93 -12.84 2.15
C GLY A 25 -9.06 -13.46 1.04
N ALA A 26 -8.09 -12.72 0.51
CA ALA A 26 -7.18 -13.16 -0.54
C ALA A 26 -5.77 -12.58 -0.32
N PRO A 27 -4.93 -13.23 0.48
CA PRO A 27 -3.57 -12.81 0.77
C PRO A 27 -2.61 -12.99 -0.41
N ASP A 28 -2.99 -13.78 -1.40
CA ASP A 28 -2.19 -14.11 -2.57
C ASP A 28 -3.08 -14.29 -3.83
N PRO A 29 -2.47 -14.39 -5.03
CA PRO A 29 -3.21 -14.52 -6.28
C PRO A 29 -4.09 -15.77 -6.39
N ASP A 30 -3.68 -16.91 -5.83
CA ASP A 30 -4.43 -18.15 -5.89
C ASP A 30 -5.69 -18.06 -5.04
N ALA A 31 -5.57 -17.50 -3.84
CA ALA A 31 -6.70 -17.19 -2.98
C ALA A 31 -7.66 -16.19 -3.64
N PHE A 32 -7.12 -15.17 -4.34
CA PHE A 32 -7.94 -14.21 -5.08
C PHE A 32 -8.73 -14.90 -6.20
N TRP A 33 -8.09 -15.78 -6.96
CA TRP A 33 -8.77 -16.54 -7.99
C TRP A 33 -9.90 -17.41 -7.41
N SER A 34 -9.65 -18.05 -6.26
CA SER A 34 -10.66 -18.83 -5.55
C SER A 34 -11.85 -17.97 -5.10
N VAL A 35 -11.60 -16.77 -4.57
CA VAL A 35 -12.66 -15.81 -4.21
C VAL A 35 -13.54 -15.50 -5.41
N LEU A 36 -12.94 -15.26 -6.59
CA LEU A 36 -13.68 -14.93 -7.81
C LEU A 36 -14.49 -16.13 -8.33
N THR A 37 -13.88 -17.31 -8.41
CA THR A 37 -14.53 -18.49 -9.00
C THR A 37 -15.64 -19.04 -8.12
N GLU A 38 -15.51 -18.92 -6.80
CA GLU A 38 -16.54 -19.33 -5.83
C GLU A 38 -17.62 -18.25 -5.60
N GLY A 39 -17.43 -17.05 -6.12
CA GLY A 39 -18.34 -15.93 -5.92
C GLY A 39 -18.44 -15.49 -4.46
N ARG A 40 -17.35 -15.63 -3.67
CA ARG A 40 -17.34 -15.30 -2.24
C ARG A 40 -17.37 -13.79 -2.02
N CYS A 41 -18.24 -13.36 -1.10
CA CYS A 41 -18.21 -12.00 -0.57
C CYS A 41 -17.17 -11.93 0.57
N THR A 42 -16.21 -11.03 0.44
CA THR A 42 -15.14 -10.81 1.43
C THR A 42 -15.36 -9.56 2.28
N ILE A 43 -16.54 -8.94 2.16
CA ILE A 43 -16.96 -7.85 3.03
C ILE A 43 -17.34 -8.42 4.39
N SER A 44 -16.79 -7.86 5.44
CA SER A 44 -17.04 -8.25 6.82
C SER A 44 -17.34 -7.04 7.69
N THR A 45 -17.71 -7.28 8.93
CA THR A 45 -17.77 -6.21 9.93
C THR A 45 -16.36 -5.74 10.28
N LEU A 46 -16.15 -4.44 10.30
CA LEU A 46 -14.87 -3.84 10.69
C LEU A 46 -14.47 -4.29 12.11
N PRO A 47 -13.27 -4.83 12.31
CA PRO A 47 -12.83 -5.26 13.63
C PRO A 47 -12.73 -4.09 14.62
N PRO A 48 -13.11 -4.30 15.89
CA PRO A 48 -13.16 -3.23 16.89
C PRO A 48 -11.79 -2.63 17.23
N ASP A 49 -10.71 -3.37 17.01
CA ASP A 49 -9.32 -2.90 17.15
C ASP A 49 -8.87 -1.97 16.02
N ARG A 50 -9.61 -1.95 14.90
CA ARG A 50 -9.36 -1.03 13.78
C ARG A 50 -10.12 0.27 13.92
N PHE A 51 -11.31 0.24 14.49
CA PHE A 51 -12.15 1.42 14.64
C PHE A 51 -13.17 1.24 15.77
N GLY A 52 -13.30 2.24 16.63
CA GLY A 52 -14.20 2.22 17.79
C GLY A 52 -15.68 2.33 17.38
N LEU A 53 -16.33 1.18 17.15
CA LEU A 53 -17.73 1.09 16.74
C LEU A 53 -18.66 1.76 17.74
N ASP A 54 -18.44 1.55 19.02
CA ASP A 54 -19.21 2.11 20.14
C ASP A 54 -19.13 3.64 20.19
N ARG A 55 -18.00 4.20 19.80
CA ARG A 55 -17.77 5.64 19.77
C ARG A 55 -18.39 6.31 18.55
N TYR A 56 -18.30 5.68 17.40
CA TYR A 56 -18.63 6.30 16.11
C TYR A 56 -19.93 5.76 15.48
N GLY A 57 -20.49 4.67 16.01
CA GLY A 57 -21.72 4.08 15.52
C GLY A 57 -22.97 4.91 15.79
N HIS A 58 -23.82 5.04 14.77
CA HIS A 58 -25.13 5.63 14.93
C HIS A 58 -26.06 5.16 13.78
N PRO A 59 -27.32 4.78 14.07
CA PRO A 59 -28.24 4.35 13.03
C PRO A 59 -28.71 5.48 12.11
N ASP A 60 -28.63 6.72 12.55
CA ASP A 60 -29.03 7.88 11.76
C ASP A 60 -27.89 8.29 10.81
N LEU A 61 -28.20 8.26 9.50
CA LEU A 61 -27.32 8.69 8.41
C LEU A 61 -26.86 10.15 8.53
N ALA A 62 -27.67 11.00 9.16
CA ALA A 62 -27.41 12.44 9.30
C ALA A 62 -26.65 12.80 10.57
N ALA A 63 -26.35 11.84 11.45
CA ALA A 63 -25.66 12.13 12.71
C ALA A 63 -24.21 12.61 12.47
N PRO A 64 -23.85 13.85 12.87
CA PRO A 64 -22.54 14.40 12.61
C PRO A 64 -21.41 13.60 13.27
N GLY A 65 -20.33 13.33 12.53
CA GLY A 65 -19.17 12.59 13.04
C GLY A 65 -19.43 11.13 13.36
N LYS A 66 -20.50 10.56 12.84
CA LYS A 66 -20.90 9.16 13.04
C LYS A 66 -20.92 8.40 11.73
N SER A 67 -20.86 7.07 11.84
CA SER A 67 -21.02 6.15 10.73
C SER A 67 -22.22 5.23 10.99
N TYR A 68 -22.98 4.96 9.96
CA TYR A 68 -24.14 4.05 9.99
C TYR A 68 -23.82 2.65 9.46
N THR A 69 -22.62 2.49 8.87
CA THR A 69 -22.19 1.20 8.32
C THR A 69 -20.81 0.81 8.85
N TRP A 70 -20.63 -0.47 9.04
CA TRP A 70 -19.41 -1.12 9.52
C TRP A 70 -18.96 -2.23 8.58
N ALA A 71 -19.61 -2.33 7.43
CA ALA A 71 -19.24 -3.29 6.40
C ALA A 71 -18.06 -2.76 5.62
N ALA A 72 -16.96 -3.51 5.62
CA ALA A 72 -15.73 -3.14 4.93
C ALA A 72 -14.99 -4.38 4.42
N GLY A 73 -14.17 -4.20 3.39
CA GLY A 73 -13.12 -5.15 3.05
C GLY A 73 -11.92 -4.93 3.95
N VAL A 74 -11.58 -5.90 4.79
CA VAL A 74 -10.51 -5.79 5.78
C VAL A 74 -9.43 -6.81 5.51
N LEU A 75 -8.17 -6.37 5.58
CA LEU A 75 -7.03 -7.28 5.60
C LEU A 75 -6.82 -7.81 7.02
N ASP A 76 -6.58 -9.11 7.16
CA ASP A 76 -6.40 -9.78 8.46
C ASP A 76 -5.13 -9.29 9.15
N ASP A 77 -4.01 -9.23 8.41
CA ASP A 77 -2.74 -8.72 8.91
C ASP A 77 -2.28 -7.49 8.11
N VAL A 78 -2.14 -6.37 8.80
CA VAL A 78 -1.59 -5.12 8.25
C VAL A 78 -0.35 -4.66 9.00
N PHE A 79 0.05 -5.37 10.05
CA PHE A 79 1.17 -5.00 10.91
C PHE A 79 2.39 -5.91 10.74
N GLY A 80 2.21 -7.11 10.21
CA GLY A 80 3.29 -8.05 9.90
C GLY A 80 4.23 -7.48 8.85
N PHE A 81 5.47 -7.18 9.28
CA PHE A 81 6.49 -6.59 8.42
C PHE A 81 7.87 -6.93 8.96
N ASP A 82 8.78 -7.37 8.09
CA ASP A 82 10.18 -7.55 8.43
C ASP A 82 11.00 -6.30 8.03
N PRO A 83 11.25 -5.39 8.97
CA PRO A 83 11.99 -4.18 8.67
C PRO A 83 13.45 -4.47 8.30
N GLY A 84 14.05 -5.51 8.90
CA GLY A 84 15.44 -5.90 8.64
C GLY A 84 15.67 -6.33 7.20
N PHE A 85 14.70 -7.04 6.62
CA PHE A 85 14.72 -7.43 5.22
C PHE A 85 14.81 -6.24 4.26
N PHE A 86 14.11 -5.15 4.57
CA PHE A 86 14.08 -3.93 3.77
C PHE A 86 15.12 -2.87 4.20
N GLY A 87 16.03 -3.19 5.12
CA GLY A 87 17.01 -2.25 5.63
C GLY A 87 16.41 -1.07 6.42
N ILE A 88 15.21 -1.26 6.98
CA ILE A 88 14.47 -0.27 7.77
C ILE A 88 14.68 -0.55 9.26
N SER A 89 14.91 0.49 10.05
CA SER A 89 15.01 0.30 11.49
C SER A 89 13.67 -0.09 12.13
N PRO A 90 13.64 -0.91 13.19
CA PRO A 90 12.40 -1.25 13.89
C PRO A 90 11.63 -0.01 14.36
N ARG A 91 12.33 1.03 14.81
CA ARG A 91 11.75 2.30 15.22
C ARG A 91 11.01 2.99 14.06
N GLU A 92 11.63 3.06 12.90
CA GLU A 92 11.00 3.63 11.70
C GLU A 92 9.78 2.80 11.29
N ALA A 93 9.90 1.47 11.27
CA ALA A 93 8.82 0.58 10.88
C ALA A 93 7.56 0.74 11.74
N THR A 94 7.70 0.98 13.05
CA THR A 94 6.55 1.24 13.94
C THR A 94 5.83 2.55 13.63
N GLN A 95 6.51 3.51 13.04
CA GLN A 95 5.95 4.81 12.68
C GLN A 95 5.44 4.88 11.24
N MET A 96 5.74 3.85 10.42
CA MET A 96 5.29 3.78 9.03
C MET A 96 3.83 3.38 8.93
N ASP A 97 3.09 4.10 8.08
CA ASP A 97 1.76 3.70 7.64
C ASP A 97 1.79 2.26 7.09
N PRO A 98 0.83 1.40 7.49
CA PRO A 98 0.70 0.06 6.92
C PRO A 98 0.71 0.03 5.39
N GLN A 99 0.17 1.05 4.71
CA GLN A 99 0.20 1.13 3.25
C GLN A 99 1.63 1.11 2.69
N GLN A 100 2.58 1.81 3.35
CA GLN A 100 3.98 1.80 2.91
C GLN A 100 4.62 0.42 3.09
N ARG A 101 4.34 -0.25 4.23
CA ARG A 101 4.87 -1.58 4.53
C ARG A 101 4.34 -2.64 3.59
N LEU A 102 3.02 -2.67 3.40
CA LEU A 102 2.35 -3.59 2.47
C LEU A 102 2.81 -3.39 1.02
N MET A 103 2.98 -2.13 0.60
CA MET A 103 3.45 -1.83 -0.75
C MET A 103 4.86 -2.36 -1.01
N LEU A 104 5.76 -2.28 -0.04
CA LEU A 104 7.09 -2.88 -0.15
C LEU A 104 7.02 -4.41 -0.33
N GLN A 105 6.22 -5.09 0.48
CA GLN A 105 6.04 -6.55 0.39
C GLN A 105 5.44 -6.97 -0.95
N VAL A 106 4.33 -6.33 -1.34
CA VAL A 106 3.61 -6.67 -2.59
C VAL A 106 4.47 -6.37 -3.83
N ALA A 107 5.23 -5.26 -3.81
CA ALA A 107 6.13 -4.96 -4.91
C ALA A 107 7.28 -5.97 -5.01
N TRP A 108 7.82 -6.42 -3.89
CA TRP A 108 8.83 -7.48 -3.86
C TRP A 108 8.29 -8.78 -4.44
N GLU A 109 7.12 -9.23 -4.00
CA GLU A 109 6.45 -10.43 -4.52
C GLU A 109 6.13 -10.32 -6.02
N ALA A 110 5.75 -9.14 -6.49
CA ALA A 110 5.54 -8.90 -7.92
C ALA A 110 6.83 -9.09 -8.73
N LEU A 111 7.98 -8.67 -8.20
CA LEU A 111 9.28 -8.90 -8.84
C LEU A 111 9.67 -10.39 -8.81
N GLU A 112 9.41 -11.09 -7.72
CA GLU A 112 9.62 -12.54 -7.63
C GLU A 112 8.75 -13.29 -8.64
N THR A 113 7.47 -12.94 -8.74
CA THR A 113 6.53 -13.52 -9.72
C THR A 113 6.98 -13.24 -11.16
N ALA A 114 7.58 -12.08 -11.41
CA ALA A 114 8.16 -11.73 -12.71
C ALA A 114 9.49 -12.44 -13.00
N GLY A 115 10.09 -13.11 -12.03
CA GLY A 115 11.45 -13.64 -12.13
C GLY A 115 12.53 -12.55 -12.24
N ILE A 116 12.19 -11.32 -11.82
CA ILE A 116 13.10 -10.17 -11.85
C ILE A 116 13.84 -10.10 -10.51
N ARG A 117 15.15 -10.16 -10.56
CA ARG A 117 16.00 -9.99 -9.38
C ARG A 117 15.98 -8.52 -8.95
N PRO A 118 15.53 -8.16 -7.73
CA PRO A 118 15.46 -6.77 -7.29
C PRO A 118 16.77 -6.00 -7.46
N SER A 119 17.90 -6.62 -7.15
CA SER A 119 19.23 -6.01 -7.34
C SER A 119 19.59 -5.66 -8.80
N SER A 120 18.91 -6.24 -9.78
CA SER A 120 19.12 -5.89 -11.19
C SER A 120 18.46 -4.56 -11.59
N LEU A 121 17.59 -4.04 -10.74
CA LEU A 121 16.90 -2.76 -10.95
C LEU A 121 17.73 -1.56 -10.44
N ALA A 122 18.73 -1.80 -9.61
CA ALA A 122 19.56 -0.74 -9.04
C ALA A 122 20.17 0.15 -10.13
N GLY A 123 20.01 1.45 -9.99
CA GLY A 123 20.49 2.45 -10.92
C GLY A 123 19.75 2.53 -12.26
N THR A 124 18.66 1.78 -12.45
CA THR A 124 17.85 1.84 -13.68
C THR A 124 16.83 2.98 -13.65
N GLU A 125 16.37 3.41 -14.82
CA GLU A 125 15.28 4.38 -15.00
C GLU A 125 13.91 3.70 -14.92
N THR A 126 13.69 2.90 -13.87
CA THR A 126 12.40 2.22 -13.65
C THR A 126 11.42 3.16 -12.96
N GLY A 127 10.28 3.43 -13.60
CA GLY A 127 9.23 4.28 -13.02
C GLY A 127 8.40 3.54 -11.97
N VAL A 128 8.09 4.23 -10.86
CA VAL A 128 7.19 3.74 -9.81
C VAL A 128 5.97 4.66 -9.72
N PHE A 129 4.78 4.09 -9.94
CA PHE A 129 3.51 4.82 -9.93
C PHE A 129 2.56 4.18 -8.92
N VAL A 130 2.18 4.93 -7.89
CA VAL A 130 1.33 4.44 -6.80
C VAL A 130 0.12 5.34 -6.62
N GLY A 131 -1.06 4.74 -6.57
CA GLY A 131 -2.30 5.42 -6.13
C GLY A 131 -2.53 5.16 -4.64
N ALA A 132 -2.56 6.21 -3.84
CA ALA A 132 -2.88 6.14 -2.41
C ALA A 132 -3.69 7.37 -2.01
N SER A 133 -4.65 7.23 -1.08
CA SER A 133 -5.56 8.32 -0.73
C SER A 133 -5.85 8.45 0.77
N ALA A 134 -5.63 7.42 1.58
CA ALA A 134 -5.98 7.43 3.00
C ALA A 134 -4.83 7.93 3.88
N LEU A 135 -5.16 8.70 4.93
CA LEU A 135 -4.25 9.21 5.97
C LEU A 135 -4.74 8.82 7.38
N ASP A 136 -5.58 7.81 7.46
CA ASP A 136 -6.24 7.37 8.69
C ASP A 136 -5.24 6.87 9.75
N TYR A 137 -4.17 6.21 9.34
CA TYR A 137 -3.13 5.76 10.26
C TYR A 137 -2.46 6.93 10.99
N SER A 138 -2.09 7.98 10.28
CA SER A 138 -1.48 9.17 10.90
C SER A 138 -2.41 9.85 11.92
N ASN A 139 -3.72 9.80 11.67
CA ASN A 139 -4.73 10.30 12.59
C ASN A 139 -4.90 9.37 13.81
N ALA A 140 -4.71 8.05 13.64
CA ALA A 140 -4.89 7.06 14.69
C ALA A 140 -3.72 7.01 15.68
N ILE A 141 -2.48 7.21 15.23
CA ILE A 141 -1.28 7.16 16.10
C ILE A 141 -1.10 8.41 16.96
N HIS A 142 -2.06 9.31 16.95
CA HIS A 142 -2.06 10.57 17.74
C HIS A 142 -0.75 11.33 17.62
N PHE A 143 -0.75 12.39 16.84
CA PHE A 143 0.41 13.27 16.72
C PHE A 143 0.77 13.86 18.08
N ASP A 144 1.76 13.26 18.75
CA ASP A 144 2.37 13.82 19.93
C ASP A 144 3.65 14.57 19.52
N PRO A 145 3.66 15.92 19.62
CA PRO A 145 4.83 16.71 19.25
C PRO A 145 6.09 16.36 20.05
N ALA A 146 5.95 15.77 21.23
CA ALA A 146 7.09 15.39 22.07
C ALA A 146 7.86 14.17 21.51
N VAL A 147 7.22 13.35 20.69
CA VAL A 147 7.81 12.16 20.07
C VAL A 147 7.89 12.25 18.55
N ALA A 148 7.40 13.34 17.99
CA ALA A 148 7.45 13.59 16.56
C ALA A 148 8.89 13.72 16.07
N ASP A 149 9.24 12.93 15.06
CA ASP A 149 10.54 12.98 14.39
C ASP A 149 10.41 12.92 12.86
N ALA A 150 11.54 13.00 12.16
CA ALA A 150 11.56 12.93 10.71
C ALA A 150 11.00 11.59 10.17
N GLN A 151 11.15 10.49 10.92
CA GLN A 151 10.67 9.17 10.53
C GLN A 151 9.13 9.12 10.58
N MET A 152 8.51 9.76 11.57
CA MET A 152 7.05 9.88 11.63
C MET A 152 6.50 10.66 10.44
N MET A 153 7.14 11.75 10.06
CA MET A 153 6.72 12.56 8.90
C MET A 153 6.82 11.76 7.59
N THR A 154 7.97 11.13 7.34
CA THR A 154 8.17 10.31 6.12
C THR A 154 7.35 9.04 6.13
N GLY A 155 7.10 8.46 7.30
CA GLY A 155 6.29 7.26 7.47
C GLY A 155 4.81 7.44 7.14
N ASN A 156 4.29 8.68 7.21
CA ASN A 156 2.86 8.96 7.07
C ASN A 156 2.52 9.89 5.89
N THR A 157 3.47 10.20 5.02
CA THR A 157 3.23 11.04 3.86
C THR A 157 2.96 10.18 2.62
N LEU A 158 1.83 10.43 1.92
CA LEU A 158 1.40 9.62 0.76
C LEU A 158 2.42 9.63 -0.38
N SER A 159 3.06 10.76 -0.67
CA SER A 159 4.09 10.85 -1.71
C SER A 159 5.32 9.98 -1.42
N ILE A 160 5.56 9.62 -0.17
CA ILE A 160 6.68 8.77 0.22
C ILE A 160 6.44 7.30 -0.15
N VAL A 161 5.20 6.86 -0.36
CA VAL A 161 4.90 5.46 -0.72
C VAL A 161 5.68 5.03 -1.97
N SER A 162 5.59 5.80 -3.06
CA SER A 162 6.35 5.52 -4.29
C SER A 162 7.85 5.75 -4.13
N ASN A 163 8.23 6.84 -3.44
CA ASN A 163 9.63 7.18 -3.23
C ASN A 163 10.36 6.14 -2.38
N ARG A 164 9.68 5.52 -1.42
CA ARG A 164 10.25 4.45 -0.59
C ARG A 164 10.57 3.22 -1.41
N LEU A 165 9.71 2.84 -2.35
CA LEU A 165 10.01 1.76 -3.30
C LEU A 165 11.24 2.09 -4.14
N SER A 166 11.29 3.30 -4.71
CA SER A 166 12.45 3.74 -5.48
C SER A 166 13.74 3.72 -4.64
N TYR A 167 13.66 4.15 -3.39
CA TYR A 167 14.80 4.15 -2.48
C TYR A 167 15.29 2.74 -2.14
N VAL A 168 14.37 1.84 -1.74
CA VAL A 168 14.72 0.45 -1.36
C VAL A 168 15.27 -0.34 -2.53
N LEU A 169 14.79 -0.09 -3.75
CA LEU A 169 15.24 -0.76 -4.98
C LEU A 169 16.38 -0.02 -5.68
N ASP A 170 16.90 1.08 -5.10
CA ASP A 170 17.98 1.92 -5.67
C ASP A 170 17.69 2.37 -7.12
N LEU A 171 16.45 2.81 -7.39
CA LEU A 171 16.03 3.31 -8.70
C LEU A 171 16.47 4.77 -8.91
N LYS A 172 16.62 5.18 -10.20
CA LYS A 172 16.92 6.57 -10.59
C LYS A 172 15.68 7.37 -10.91
#